data_151b2bc666eca061ecb60cf54a6c6440
#
_entry.id   151b2bc666eca061ecb60cf54a6c6440
#
_cell.length_a   1.000
_cell.length_b   1.000
_cell.length_c   1.000
_cell.angle_alpha   90.00
_cell.angle_beta   90.00
_cell.angle_gamma   90.00
#
_symmetry.space_group_name_H-M   'P 1'
#
loop_
_entity.id
_entity.type
_entity.pdbx_description
1 polymer ?
#
loop_
_entity_poly.entity_id
_entity_poly.type
_entity_poly.pdbx_seq_one_letter_code
_entity_poly.pdbx_strand_id
1 'polypeptide(L)'
;MQNQSTNSLLNLLIFKKAEDYLKRNPERFNSTEKNKFLTDLNAYVLKKDKVIADEVFDFFVSENLVKNEPRTTTFIRHLISKYNVSSAPKILDVGAGRMCHLSTKLGNRGFKVTAMDPKIRLKDSEIKQRKIQRIIKQQFYCDEHDKGTDISNFDLLVGLEPCDATEHIIRQSLKYEKPFEISLCYQAHDALNGTKFATPEDWYEYLQQISNEINILSTDNNYIASRR
;
A
#
# COMPACT_ATOMS: atom_id res chain seq x y z
N MET A 1 2.57 -2.43 -37.61
CA MET A 1 2.35 -3.85 -37.34
C MET A 1 3.06 -4.43 -36.10
N GLN A 2 3.83 -3.65 -35.32
CA GLN A 2 4.52 -4.15 -34.11
C GLN A 2 3.68 -4.14 -32.80
N ASN A 3 2.52 -3.49 -32.78
CA ASN A 3 1.71 -3.35 -31.55
C ASN A 3 0.81 -4.56 -31.21
N GLN A 4 0.49 -5.42 -32.20
CA GLN A 4 -0.40 -6.57 -31.92
C GLN A 4 0.30 -7.74 -31.20
N SER A 5 1.60 -7.93 -31.42
CA SER A 5 2.34 -9.03 -30.78
C SER A 5 2.63 -8.79 -29.29
N THR A 6 2.84 -7.54 -28.89
CA THR A 6 3.12 -7.15 -27.50
C THR A 6 1.87 -7.27 -26.61
N ASN A 7 0.69 -6.92 -27.13
CA ASN A 7 -0.57 -7.07 -26.41
C ASN A 7 -0.93 -8.55 -26.18
N SER A 8 -0.63 -9.41 -27.12
CA SER A 8 -0.88 -10.87 -27.03
C SER A 8 -0.02 -11.51 -25.94
N LEU A 9 1.25 -11.14 -25.79
CA LEU A 9 2.15 -11.62 -24.75
C LEU A 9 1.75 -11.12 -23.36
N LEU A 10 1.34 -9.87 -23.25
CA LEU A 10 0.88 -9.29 -21.99
C LEU A 10 -0.41 -9.96 -21.50
N ASN A 11 -1.36 -10.20 -22.42
CA ASN A 11 -2.60 -10.92 -22.14
C ASN A 11 -2.31 -12.34 -21.65
N LEU A 12 -1.38 -13.05 -22.29
CA LEU A 12 -0.98 -14.39 -21.88
C LEU A 12 -0.38 -14.42 -20.46
N LEU A 13 0.43 -13.42 -20.12
CA LEU A 13 1.02 -13.28 -18.79
C LEU A 13 -0.03 -12.98 -17.71
N ILE A 14 -1.04 -12.16 -18.02
CA ILE A 14 -2.16 -11.87 -17.13
C ILE A 14 -2.97 -13.12 -16.84
N PHE A 15 -3.34 -13.88 -17.90
CA PHE A 15 -4.05 -15.15 -17.75
C PHE A 15 -3.27 -16.16 -16.93
N LYS A 16 -1.99 -16.33 -17.20
CA LYS A 16 -1.12 -17.24 -16.45
C LYS A 16 -1.04 -16.86 -14.96
N LYS A 17 -0.93 -15.57 -14.63
CA LYS A 17 -0.97 -15.10 -13.25
C LYS A 17 -2.31 -15.35 -12.59
N ALA A 18 -3.42 -15.15 -13.29
CA ALA A 18 -4.76 -15.43 -12.79
C ALA A 18 -4.96 -16.93 -12.52
N GLU A 19 -4.54 -17.79 -13.44
CA GLU A 19 -4.56 -19.26 -13.23
C GLU A 19 -3.69 -19.70 -12.05
N ASP A 20 -2.48 -19.16 -11.93
CA ASP A 20 -1.59 -19.46 -10.81
C ASP A 20 -2.19 -18.99 -9.47
N TYR A 21 -2.89 -17.86 -9.45
CA TYR A 21 -3.62 -17.39 -8.28
C TYR A 21 -4.77 -18.34 -7.90
N LEU A 22 -5.56 -18.77 -8.86
CA LEU A 22 -6.66 -19.74 -8.66
C LEU A 22 -6.14 -21.10 -8.16
N LYS A 23 -4.98 -21.55 -8.66
CA LYS A 23 -4.33 -22.80 -8.23
C LYS A 23 -3.80 -22.71 -6.79
N ARG A 24 -3.30 -21.54 -6.37
CA ARG A 24 -2.77 -21.32 -5.01
C ARG A 24 -3.86 -21.12 -3.95
N ASN A 25 -5.09 -20.85 -4.37
CA ASN A 25 -6.23 -20.59 -3.48
C ASN A 25 -7.45 -21.46 -3.88
N PRO A 26 -7.31 -22.79 -3.90
CA PRO A 26 -8.36 -23.70 -4.42
C PRO A 26 -9.64 -23.65 -3.58
N GLU A 27 -9.53 -23.32 -2.29
CA GLU A 27 -10.64 -23.25 -1.34
C GLU A 27 -11.51 -21.98 -1.50
N ARG A 28 -11.02 -20.97 -2.23
CA ARG A 28 -11.70 -19.68 -2.37
C ARG A 28 -12.70 -19.62 -3.50
N PHE A 29 -12.63 -20.58 -4.43
CA PHE A 29 -13.45 -20.57 -5.63
C PHE A 29 -13.96 -21.96 -5.95
N ASN A 30 -15.26 -22.12 -6.10
CA ASN A 30 -15.82 -23.30 -6.74
C ASN A 30 -15.57 -23.27 -8.26
N SER A 31 -15.87 -24.37 -8.95
CA SER A 31 -15.61 -24.50 -10.39
C SER A 31 -16.37 -23.47 -11.25
N THR A 32 -17.58 -23.10 -10.86
CA THR A 32 -18.41 -22.10 -11.55
C THR A 32 -17.84 -20.69 -11.38
N GLU A 33 -17.40 -20.35 -10.17
CA GLU A 33 -16.77 -19.06 -9.86
C GLU A 33 -15.43 -18.91 -10.59
N LYS A 34 -14.63 -19.98 -10.69
CA LYS A 34 -13.38 -19.98 -11.48
C LYS A 34 -13.63 -19.70 -12.97
N ASN A 35 -14.60 -20.37 -13.56
CA ASN A 35 -14.92 -20.17 -14.96
C ASN A 35 -15.48 -18.78 -15.22
N LYS A 36 -16.35 -18.26 -14.35
CA LYS A 36 -16.85 -16.89 -14.45
C LYS A 36 -15.71 -15.90 -14.37
N PHE A 37 -14.82 -16.03 -13.37
CA PHE A 37 -13.64 -15.18 -13.19
C PHE A 37 -12.79 -15.09 -14.46
N LEU A 38 -12.45 -16.24 -15.06
CA LEU A 38 -11.63 -16.27 -16.30
C LEU A 38 -12.37 -15.67 -17.51
N THR A 39 -13.69 -15.84 -17.59
CA THR A 39 -14.52 -15.26 -18.66
C THR A 39 -14.57 -13.73 -18.54
N ASP A 40 -14.83 -13.22 -17.36
CA ASP A 40 -14.91 -11.77 -17.09
C ASP A 40 -13.55 -11.10 -17.29
N LEU A 41 -12.46 -11.77 -16.86
CA LEU A 41 -11.08 -11.33 -17.13
C LEU A 41 -10.81 -11.21 -18.62
N ASN A 42 -11.21 -12.21 -19.41
CA ASN A 42 -11.04 -12.20 -20.84
C ASN A 42 -11.79 -11.03 -21.50
N ALA A 43 -13.05 -10.83 -21.12
CA ALA A 43 -13.87 -9.72 -21.62
C ALA A 43 -13.27 -8.35 -21.26
N TYR A 44 -12.69 -8.21 -20.07
CA TYR A 44 -12.02 -6.98 -19.62
C TYR A 44 -10.74 -6.70 -20.39
N VAL A 45 -9.87 -7.71 -20.54
CA VAL A 45 -8.58 -7.60 -21.24
C VAL A 45 -8.78 -7.27 -22.73
N LEU A 46 -9.81 -7.83 -23.37
CA LEU A 46 -10.13 -7.57 -24.78
C LEU A 46 -10.66 -6.16 -25.05
N LYS A 47 -11.18 -5.46 -24.03
CA LYS A 47 -11.74 -4.09 -24.17
C LYS A 47 -10.71 -2.99 -24.02
N LYS A 48 -9.48 -3.26 -23.58
CA LYS A 48 -8.46 -2.25 -23.31
C LYS A 48 -7.25 -2.38 -24.22
N ASP A 49 -6.80 -1.26 -24.78
CA ASP A 49 -5.58 -1.18 -25.59
C ASP A 49 -4.30 -1.40 -24.78
N LYS A 50 -4.37 -1.14 -23.48
CA LYS A 50 -3.24 -1.33 -22.56
C LYS A 50 -3.79 -1.68 -21.17
N VAL A 51 -3.50 -2.91 -20.74
CA VAL A 51 -3.94 -3.41 -19.42
C VAL A 51 -2.73 -3.55 -18.49
N ILE A 52 -2.82 -2.93 -17.31
CA ILE A 52 -1.86 -3.13 -16.23
C ILE A 52 -2.41 -4.23 -15.32
N ALA A 53 -1.59 -5.21 -14.96
CA ALA A 53 -2.02 -6.38 -14.17
C ALA A 53 -2.71 -5.97 -12.84
N ASP A 54 -2.32 -4.84 -12.26
CA ASP A 54 -2.92 -4.30 -11.05
C ASP A 54 -4.34 -3.74 -11.30
N GLU A 55 -4.62 -3.15 -12.47
CA GLU A 55 -5.97 -2.67 -12.85
C GLU A 55 -6.95 -3.82 -13.06
N VAL A 56 -6.46 -4.97 -13.56
CA VAL A 56 -7.26 -6.19 -13.69
C VAL A 56 -7.67 -6.70 -12.31
N PHE A 57 -6.74 -6.71 -11.37
CA PHE A 57 -7.02 -7.12 -10.01
C PHE A 57 -8.01 -6.16 -9.33
N ASP A 58 -7.81 -4.84 -9.49
CA ASP A 58 -8.69 -3.81 -8.96
C ASP A 58 -10.13 -3.94 -9.53
N PHE A 59 -10.27 -4.32 -10.81
CA PHE A 59 -11.56 -4.61 -11.41
C PHE A 59 -12.25 -5.79 -10.72
N PHE A 60 -11.53 -6.90 -10.48
CA PHE A 60 -12.12 -8.09 -9.86
C PHE A 60 -12.55 -7.85 -8.41
N VAL A 61 -11.85 -6.99 -7.71
CA VAL A 61 -12.24 -6.60 -6.36
C VAL A 61 -13.47 -5.70 -6.39
N SER A 62 -13.55 -4.72 -7.30
CA SER A 62 -14.71 -3.84 -7.45
C SER A 62 -16.00 -4.59 -7.79
N GLU A 63 -15.87 -5.71 -8.52
CA GLU A 63 -16.99 -6.58 -8.89
C GLU A 63 -17.32 -7.65 -7.81
N ASN A 64 -16.71 -7.57 -6.62
CA ASN A 64 -16.86 -8.58 -5.56
C ASN A 64 -16.53 -10.03 -6.00
N LEU A 65 -15.78 -10.20 -7.07
CA LEU A 65 -15.39 -11.51 -7.61
C LEU A 65 -14.26 -12.15 -6.81
N VAL A 66 -13.53 -11.35 -6.04
CA VAL A 66 -12.49 -11.81 -5.10
C VAL A 66 -12.93 -11.46 -3.68
N LYS A 67 -13.37 -12.45 -2.93
CA LYS A 67 -13.58 -12.30 -1.49
C LYS A 67 -12.22 -12.18 -0.79
N ASN A 68 -12.06 -11.19 0.08
CA ASN A 68 -10.83 -10.85 0.81
C ASN A 68 -9.72 -10.26 -0.07
N GLU A 69 -9.89 -8.99 -0.38
CA GLU A 69 -8.84 -8.16 -0.96
C GLU A 69 -7.60 -8.16 -0.06
N PRO A 70 -6.38 -8.37 -0.60
CA PRO A 70 -5.17 -8.16 0.17
C PRO A 70 -5.16 -6.74 0.75
N ARG A 71 -4.79 -6.58 2.02
CA ARG A 71 -4.73 -5.30 2.72
C ARG A 71 -3.98 -4.22 1.93
N THR A 72 -2.91 -4.62 1.26
CA THR A 72 -2.15 -3.74 0.38
C THR A 72 -3.01 -3.12 -0.71
N THR A 73 -3.89 -3.90 -1.33
CA THR A 73 -4.75 -3.42 -2.42
C THR A 73 -5.84 -2.49 -1.89
N THR A 74 -6.49 -2.83 -0.78
CA THR A 74 -7.47 -1.96 -0.09
C THR A 74 -6.83 -0.63 0.27
N PHE A 75 -5.62 -0.66 0.85
CA PHE A 75 -4.91 0.55 1.24
C PHE A 75 -4.50 1.41 0.04
N ILE A 76 -4.01 0.80 -1.04
CA ILE A 76 -3.68 1.53 -2.28
C ILE A 76 -4.91 2.17 -2.90
N ARG A 77 -6.05 1.46 -2.91
CA ARG A 77 -7.32 2.03 -3.41
C ARG A 77 -7.75 3.22 -2.57
N HIS A 78 -7.65 3.12 -1.24
CA HIS A 78 -7.89 4.24 -0.35
C HIS A 78 -7.01 5.45 -0.70
N LEU A 79 -5.70 5.25 -0.89
CA LEU A 79 -4.78 6.33 -1.26
C LEU A 79 -5.13 6.95 -2.62
N ILE A 80 -5.45 6.14 -3.63
CA ILE A 80 -5.79 6.62 -4.98
C ILE A 80 -7.11 7.38 -4.98
N SER A 81 -8.11 6.96 -4.20
CA SER A 81 -9.38 7.66 -4.08
C SER A 81 -9.25 9.03 -3.43
N LYS A 82 -8.24 9.20 -2.56
CA LYS A 82 -8.04 10.42 -1.76
C LYS A 82 -7.04 11.39 -2.39
N TYR A 83 -6.05 10.88 -3.12
CA TYR A 83 -4.95 11.67 -3.67
C TYR A 83 -4.87 11.55 -5.18
N ASN A 84 -4.89 12.69 -5.88
CA ASN A 84 -4.79 12.70 -7.33
C ASN A 84 -3.32 12.61 -7.78
N VAL A 85 -3.04 11.71 -8.71
CA VAL A 85 -1.71 11.55 -9.31
C VAL A 85 -1.27 12.83 -10.06
N SER A 86 -2.19 13.59 -10.61
CA SER A 86 -1.86 14.84 -11.34
C SER A 86 -1.30 15.95 -10.45
N SER A 87 -1.71 15.98 -9.18
CA SER A 87 -1.12 16.86 -8.15
C SER A 87 0.06 16.21 -7.44
N ALA A 88 0.40 14.97 -7.81
CA ALA A 88 1.39 14.03 -7.32
C ALA A 88 2.12 14.47 -6.05
N PRO A 89 1.56 14.23 -4.85
CA PRO A 89 2.24 14.55 -3.62
C PRO A 89 3.57 13.78 -3.56
N LYS A 90 4.59 14.41 -2.98
CA LYS A 90 5.85 13.72 -2.64
C LYS A 90 5.58 12.82 -1.44
N ILE A 91 5.52 11.54 -1.66
CA ILE A 91 5.17 10.55 -0.65
C ILE A 91 6.43 9.99 0.03
N LEU A 92 6.42 9.91 1.36
CA LEU A 92 7.35 9.12 2.14
C LEU A 92 6.66 7.84 2.61
N ASP A 93 7.08 6.68 2.08
CA ASP A 93 6.62 5.35 2.51
C ASP A 93 7.53 4.86 3.64
N VAL A 94 7.04 4.93 4.87
CA VAL A 94 7.76 4.58 6.09
C VAL A 94 7.50 3.14 6.48
N GLY A 95 8.56 2.40 6.81
CA GLY A 95 8.45 0.96 7.04
C GLY A 95 8.20 0.21 5.73
N ALA A 96 8.81 0.66 4.62
CA ALA A 96 8.58 0.14 3.28
C ALA A 96 8.93 -1.35 3.11
N GLY A 97 9.62 -1.93 4.10
CA GLY A 97 10.05 -3.32 4.10
C GLY A 97 11.16 -3.61 3.07
N ARG A 98 11.64 -4.85 3.06
CA ARG A 98 12.78 -5.26 2.23
C ARG A 98 12.59 -5.03 0.74
N MET A 99 11.37 -5.19 0.26
CA MET A 99 11.03 -5.20 -1.17
C MET A 99 10.23 -3.97 -1.62
N CYS A 100 9.91 -3.04 -0.73
CA CYS A 100 9.19 -1.79 -1.01
C CYS A 100 7.91 -2.01 -1.84
N HIS A 101 7.05 -2.95 -1.43
CA HIS A 101 5.87 -3.32 -2.20
C HIS A 101 4.89 -2.17 -2.40
N LEU A 102 4.59 -1.41 -1.32
CA LEU A 102 3.70 -0.23 -1.40
C LEU A 102 4.32 0.83 -2.32
N SER A 103 5.59 1.21 -2.08
CA SER A 103 6.31 2.18 -2.92
C SER A 103 6.30 1.78 -4.40
N THR A 104 6.51 0.48 -4.70
CA THR A 104 6.47 -0.05 -6.08
C THR A 104 5.11 0.16 -6.72
N LYS A 105 4.04 -0.19 -6.01
CA LYS A 105 2.67 -0.08 -6.52
C LYS A 105 2.25 1.38 -6.72
N LEU A 106 2.61 2.27 -5.82
CA LEU A 106 2.36 3.70 -5.95
C LEU A 106 3.20 4.34 -7.07
N GLY A 107 4.49 3.99 -7.17
CA GLY A 107 5.36 4.47 -8.24
C GLY A 107 4.90 4.05 -9.64
N ASN A 108 4.39 2.81 -9.78
CA ASN A 108 3.81 2.33 -11.04
C ASN A 108 2.55 3.10 -11.45
N ARG A 109 1.85 3.73 -10.50
CA ARG A 109 0.69 4.61 -10.73
C ARG A 109 1.06 6.08 -10.93
N GLY A 110 2.36 6.40 -10.93
CA GLY A 110 2.86 7.74 -11.22
C GLY A 110 3.09 8.63 -10.00
N PHE A 111 2.91 8.13 -8.78
CA PHE A 111 3.26 8.87 -7.57
C PHE A 111 4.77 9.02 -7.40
N LYS A 112 5.20 10.14 -6.83
CA LYS A 112 6.61 10.38 -6.47
C LYS A 112 6.88 9.82 -5.07
N VAL A 113 7.43 8.60 -4.99
CA VAL A 113 7.59 7.88 -3.73
C VAL A 113 9.05 7.76 -3.34
N THR A 114 9.35 8.13 -2.10
CA THR A 114 10.58 7.79 -1.41
C THR A 114 10.28 6.67 -0.42
N ALA A 115 10.98 5.54 -0.54
CA ALA A 115 10.87 4.41 0.39
C ALA A 115 11.88 4.54 1.52
N MET A 116 11.44 4.36 2.77
CA MET A 116 12.29 4.43 3.95
C MET A 116 12.13 3.18 4.82
N ASP A 117 13.20 2.42 4.96
CA ASP A 117 13.28 1.25 5.84
C ASP A 117 14.75 0.81 5.96
N PRO A 118 15.29 0.47 7.15
CA PRO A 118 16.65 0.01 7.32
C PRO A 118 16.94 -1.34 6.64
N LYS A 119 15.89 -2.13 6.37
CA LYS A 119 16.00 -3.49 5.82
C LYS A 119 15.88 -3.56 4.30
N ILE A 120 15.79 -2.44 3.59
CA ILE A 120 15.65 -2.43 2.11
C ILE A 120 16.83 -3.11 1.45
N ARG A 121 16.53 -4.07 0.53
CA ARG A 121 17.54 -4.89 -0.19
C ARG A 121 17.52 -4.69 -1.71
N LEU A 122 16.78 -3.71 -2.21
CA LEU A 122 16.73 -3.44 -3.64
C LEU A 122 18.07 -2.92 -4.17
N LYS A 123 18.43 -3.35 -5.37
CA LYS A 123 19.56 -2.82 -6.17
C LYS A 123 19.09 -1.59 -6.96
N ASP A 124 20.02 -0.75 -7.40
CA ASP A 124 19.68 0.47 -8.15
C ASP A 124 18.90 0.20 -9.44
N SER A 125 19.21 -0.90 -10.12
CA SER A 125 18.46 -1.33 -11.31
C SER A 125 16.99 -1.66 -10.99
N GLU A 126 16.74 -2.31 -9.86
CA GLU A 126 15.39 -2.66 -9.41
C GLU A 126 14.62 -1.43 -8.95
N ILE A 127 15.28 -0.45 -8.32
CA ILE A 127 14.67 0.82 -7.90
C ILE A 127 14.11 1.56 -9.12
N LYS A 128 14.92 1.70 -10.19
CA LYS A 128 14.50 2.31 -11.44
C LYS A 128 13.35 1.55 -12.10
N GLN A 129 13.44 0.23 -12.18
CA GLN A 129 12.39 -0.62 -12.77
C GLN A 129 11.06 -0.48 -12.01
N ARG A 130 11.11 -0.34 -10.70
CA ARG A 130 9.94 -0.19 -9.82
C ARG A 130 9.41 1.24 -9.72
N LYS A 131 10.03 2.19 -10.43
CA LYS A 131 9.67 3.62 -10.44
C LYS A 131 9.66 4.26 -9.05
N ILE A 132 10.49 3.76 -8.14
CA ILE A 132 10.74 4.36 -6.83
C ILE A 132 11.70 5.53 -7.04
N GLN A 133 11.35 6.72 -6.56
CA GLN A 133 12.14 7.92 -6.79
C GLN A 133 13.45 7.89 -5.99
N ARG A 134 13.39 7.44 -4.73
CA ARG A 134 14.52 7.40 -3.81
C ARG A 134 14.33 6.32 -2.76
N ILE A 135 15.45 5.79 -2.25
CA ILE A 135 15.50 4.90 -1.09
C ILE A 135 16.33 5.54 0.02
N ILE A 136 15.83 5.42 1.26
CA ILE A 136 16.51 5.84 2.48
C ILE A 136 16.63 4.60 3.38
N LYS A 137 17.85 4.08 3.55
CA LYS A 137 18.13 2.87 4.36
C LYS A 137 18.41 3.26 5.81
N GLN A 138 17.41 3.80 6.49
CA GLN A 138 17.50 4.16 7.90
C GLN A 138 16.16 3.95 8.60
N GLN A 139 16.18 3.88 9.91
CA GLN A 139 15.00 3.82 10.75
C GLN A 139 14.35 5.21 10.81
N PHE A 140 13.03 5.22 10.83
CA PHE A 140 12.23 6.43 11.00
C PHE A 140 12.01 6.70 12.49
N TYR A 141 12.23 7.93 12.93
CA TYR A 141 11.99 8.36 14.29
C TYR A 141 11.21 9.66 14.32
N CYS A 142 10.28 9.78 15.29
CA CYS A 142 9.80 11.08 15.73
C CYS A 142 10.86 11.67 16.68
N ASP A 143 10.79 12.98 16.82
CA ASP A 143 11.75 13.68 17.66
C ASP A 143 11.11 14.13 18.94
N GLU A 144 11.52 13.52 20.03
CA GLU A 144 11.30 14.06 21.38
C GLU A 144 12.47 14.96 21.83
N HIS A 145 13.63 14.94 21.10
CA HIS A 145 14.87 15.62 21.45
C HIS A 145 15.68 16.14 20.25
N ASP A 146 15.04 16.78 19.27
CA ASP A 146 15.66 17.37 18.06
C ASP A 146 16.43 16.44 17.12
N LYS A 147 16.18 15.14 17.14
CA LYS A 147 16.84 14.12 16.29
C LYS A 147 15.89 13.34 15.37
N GLY A 148 14.66 13.79 15.23
CA GLY A 148 13.67 13.10 14.39
C GLY A 148 14.00 13.15 12.91
N THR A 149 13.35 12.29 12.16
CA THR A 149 13.47 12.27 10.72
C THR A 149 12.89 13.56 10.12
N ASP A 150 13.68 14.33 9.39
CA ASP A 150 13.18 15.50 8.67
C ASP A 150 12.23 15.07 7.55
N ILE A 151 10.99 15.50 7.66
CA ILE A 151 9.92 15.23 6.70
C ILE A 151 9.43 16.48 5.97
N SER A 152 10.11 17.61 6.13
CA SER A 152 9.73 18.92 5.56
C SER A 152 9.49 18.87 4.05
N ASN A 153 10.29 18.07 3.34
CA ASN A 153 10.26 17.93 1.89
C ASN A 153 9.17 16.96 1.37
N PHE A 154 8.37 16.36 2.23
CA PHE A 154 7.29 15.45 1.86
C PHE A 154 5.94 16.11 2.07
N ASP A 155 4.99 15.74 1.22
CA ASP A 155 3.62 16.25 1.27
C ASP A 155 2.68 15.26 1.99
N LEU A 156 3.06 13.98 2.02
CA LEU A 156 2.27 12.90 2.61
C LEU A 156 3.17 11.79 3.15
N LEU A 157 2.90 11.31 4.36
CA LEU A 157 3.49 10.12 4.91
C LEU A 157 2.52 8.94 4.74
N VAL A 158 3.04 7.79 4.29
CA VAL A 158 2.26 6.56 4.21
C VAL A 158 2.99 5.42 4.90
N GLY A 159 2.26 4.45 5.42
CA GLY A 159 2.82 3.23 5.97
C GLY A 159 1.87 2.06 5.81
N LEU A 160 2.36 0.96 5.25
CA LEU A 160 1.62 -0.30 5.19
C LEU A 160 2.14 -1.23 6.28
N GLU A 161 1.39 -1.32 7.38
CA GLU A 161 1.77 -2.09 8.56
C GLU A 161 3.19 -1.73 9.05
N PRO A 162 3.47 -0.44 9.31
CA PRO A 162 4.82 0.01 9.63
C PRO A 162 5.28 -0.41 11.03
N CYS A 163 4.43 -1.18 11.76
CA CYS A 163 4.72 -1.76 13.07
C CYS A 163 5.24 -0.71 14.07
N ASP A 164 6.46 -0.87 14.56
CA ASP A 164 7.07 0.01 15.55
C ASP A 164 7.20 1.47 15.08
N ALA A 165 7.14 1.73 13.78
CA ALA A 165 7.19 3.09 13.26
C ALA A 165 5.83 3.82 13.28
N THR A 166 4.71 3.14 13.60
CA THR A 166 3.36 3.72 13.56
C THR A 166 3.24 4.99 14.39
N GLU A 167 3.56 4.93 15.66
CA GLU A 167 3.47 6.08 16.56
C GLU A 167 4.48 7.17 16.17
N HIS A 168 5.67 6.79 15.71
CA HIS A 168 6.66 7.75 15.21
C HIS A 168 6.13 8.54 14.01
N ILE A 169 5.45 7.89 13.07
CA ILE A 169 4.85 8.57 11.90
C ILE A 169 3.81 9.58 12.38
N ILE A 170 2.91 9.17 13.27
CA ILE A 170 1.84 10.01 13.79
C ILE A 170 2.43 11.26 14.46
N ARG A 171 3.32 11.09 15.44
CA ARG A 171 3.92 12.20 16.19
C ARG A 171 4.72 13.15 15.28
N GLN A 172 5.49 12.60 14.35
CA GLN A 172 6.27 13.43 13.42
C GLN A 172 5.36 14.19 12.46
N SER A 173 4.30 13.57 11.97
CA SER A 173 3.29 14.23 11.14
C SER A 173 2.59 15.37 11.86
N LEU A 174 2.24 15.18 13.12
CA LEU A 174 1.64 16.24 13.96
C LEU A 174 2.61 17.42 14.14
N LYS A 175 3.89 17.13 14.45
CA LYS A 175 4.93 18.16 14.62
C LYS A 175 5.15 19.01 13.36
N TYR A 176 5.15 18.38 12.18
CA TYR A 176 5.40 19.05 10.89
C TYR A 176 4.10 19.48 10.17
N GLU A 177 2.96 19.30 10.82
CA GLU A 177 1.64 19.59 10.23
C GLU A 177 1.43 18.90 8.87
N LYS A 178 1.90 17.65 8.74
CA LYS A 178 1.79 16.87 7.50
C LYS A 178 0.65 15.86 7.59
N PRO A 179 -0.08 15.60 6.49
CA PRO A 179 -1.02 14.50 6.43
C PRO A 179 -0.30 13.15 6.48
N PHE A 180 -0.99 12.16 7.01
CA PHE A 180 -0.53 10.77 6.96
C PHE A 180 -1.68 9.81 6.68
N GLU A 181 -1.34 8.63 6.14
CA GLU A 181 -2.21 7.49 5.92
C GLU A 181 -1.46 6.22 6.32
N ILE A 182 -1.98 5.48 7.26
CA ILE A 182 -1.33 4.26 7.78
C ILE A 182 -2.34 3.13 7.77
N SER A 183 -2.02 2.03 7.08
CA SER A 183 -2.69 0.75 7.30
C SER A 183 -2.11 0.12 8.57
N LEU A 184 -2.93 0.01 9.63
CA LEU A 184 -2.50 -0.46 10.94
C LEU A 184 -2.28 -1.97 10.96
N CYS A 185 -1.33 -2.45 11.75
CA CYS A 185 -1.14 -3.87 12.02
C CYS A 185 -2.30 -4.44 12.86
N TYR A 186 -2.60 -5.75 12.70
CA TYR A 186 -3.52 -6.48 13.60
C TYR A 186 -2.86 -6.93 14.91
N GLN A 187 -1.72 -6.37 15.25
CA GLN A 187 -1.02 -6.64 16.49
C GLN A 187 -0.90 -5.36 17.30
N ALA A 188 -1.06 -5.47 18.59
CA ALA A 188 -0.71 -4.40 19.50
C ALA A 188 0.80 -4.18 19.49
N HIS A 189 1.21 -2.94 19.61
CA HIS A 189 2.62 -2.54 19.73
C HIS A 189 2.82 -1.80 21.04
N ASP A 190 4.03 -1.84 21.57
CA ASP A 190 4.40 -1.04 22.74
C ASP A 190 4.42 0.45 22.34
N ALA A 191 3.83 1.30 23.16
CA ALA A 191 3.93 2.74 22.97
C ALA A 191 5.35 3.27 23.25
N LEU A 192 5.69 4.42 22.67
CA LEU A 192 6.99 5.05 22.86
C LEU A 192 7.28 5.40 24.34
N ASN A 193 6.23 5.63 25.12
CA ASN A 193 6.33 5.85 26.57
C ASN A 193 6.46 4.54 27.38
N GLY A 194 6.55 3.39 26.73
CA GLY A 194 6.68 2.07 27.36
C GLY A 194 5.37 1.41 27.77
N THR A 195 4.20 2.03 27.50
CA THR A 195 2.90 1.40 27.75
C THR A 195 2.72 0.19 26.85
N LYS A 196 2.29 -0.94 27.42
CA LYS A 196 2.01 -2.19 26.69
C LYS A 196 0.51 -2.37 26.56
N PHE A 197 0.09 -2.82 25.39
CA PHE A 197 -1.32 -3.09 25.07
C PHE A 197 -1.54 -4.59 24.89
N ALA A 198 -2.66 -5.08 25.41
CA ALA A 198 -3.02 -6.51 25.29
C ALA A 198 -3.69 -6.82 23.97
N THR A 199 -4.43 -5.86 23.40
CA THR A 199 -5.20 -6.02 22.17
C THR A 199 -4.86 -4.95 21.14
N PRO A 200 -5.09 -5.21 19.84
CA PRO A 200 -4.99 -4.17 18.81
C PRO A 200 -5.94 -3.00 19.05
N GLU A 201 -7.13 -3.26 19.58
CA GLU A 201 -8.15 -2.26 19.87
C GLU A 201 -7.66 -1.25 20.90
N ASP A 202 -7.06 -1.71 22.01
CA ASP A 202 -6.46 -0.84 23.05
C ASP A 202 -5.36 0.04 22.44
N TRP A 203 -4.57 -0.54 21.53
CA TRP A 203 -3.53 0.18 20.80
C TRP A 203 -4.14 1.25 19.87
N TYR A 204 -5.23 0.95 19.16
CA TYR A 204 -5.88 1.92 18.28
C TYR A 204 -6.52 3.07 19.07
N GLU A 205 -7.15 2.77 20.21
CA GLU A 205 -7.68 3.79 21.12
C GLU A 205 -6.58 4.72 21.63
N TYR A 206 -5.45 4.16 22.04
CA TYR A 206 -4.28 4.95 22.43
C TYR A 206 -3.80 5.87 21.30
N LEU A 207 -3.68 5.37 20.08
CA LEU A 207 -3.27 6.18 18.93
C LEU A 207 -4.22 7.36 18.70
N GLN A 208 -5.53 7.16 18.86
CA GLN A 208 -6.53 8.24 18.74
C GLN A 208 -6.40 9.28 19.85
N GLN A 209 -5.93 8.89 21.04
CA GLN A 209 -5.71 9.79 22.15
C GLN A 209 -4.48 10.71 21.98
N ILE A 210 -3.54 10.37 21.08
CA ILE A 210 -2.39 11.22 20.78
C ILE A 210 -2.84 12.59 20.25
N SER A 211 -3.89 12.62 19.44
CA SER A 211 -4.51 13.85 18.94
C SER A 211 -5.94 13.60 18.47
N ASN A 212 -6.83 14.56 18.71
CA ASN A 212 -8.21 14.56 18.18
C ASN A 212 -8.29 14.73 16.64
N GLU A 213 -7.17 14.99 15.99
CA GLU A 213 -7.08 15.08 14.53
C GLU A 213 -6.91 13.70 13.86
N ILE A 214 -6.67 12.64 14.66
CA ILE A 214 -6.46 11.30 14.17
C ILE A 214 -7.79 10.59 13.99
N ASN A 215 -8.05 10.11 12.77
CA ASN A 215 -9.22 9.30 12.44
C ASN A 215 -8.79 7.87 12.15
N ILE A 216 -9.39 6.89 12.79
CA ILE A 216 -9.20 5.47 12.46
C ILE A 216 -10.48 4.96 11.83
N LEU A 217 -10.39 4.56 10.56
CA LEU A 217 -11.47 3.98 9.78
C LEU A 217 -11.30 2.47 9.74
N SER A 218 -12.36 1.76 10.11
CA SER A 218 -12.44 0.31 9.89
C SER A 218 -12.99 0.05 8.49
N THR A 219 -12.32 -0.82 7.76
CA THR A 219 -12.79 -1.39 6.48
C THR A 219 -12.88 -2.89 6.64
N ASP A 220 -13.52 -3.60 5.71
CA ASP A 220 -13.76 -5.06 5.82
C ASP A 220 -12.50 -5.88 6.15
N ASN A 221 -11.33 -5.39 5.80
CA ASN A 221 -10.06 -6.10 5.97
C ASN A 221 -8.91 -5.20 6.47
N ASN A 222 -9.19 -4.00 6.98
CA ASN A 222 -8.12 -3.08 7.36
C ASN A 222 -8.60 -1.99 8.33
N TYR A 223 -7.68 -1.52 9.16
CA TYR A 223 -7.84 -0.30 9.94
C TYR A 223 -6.88 0.76 9.38
N ILE A 224 -7.41 1.90 8.99
CA ILE A 224 -6.62 2.98 8.40
C ILE A 224 -6.65 4.17 9.34
N ALA A 225 -5.49 4.49 9.91
CA ALA A 225 -5.29 5.72 10.65
C ALA A 225 -4.90 6.84 9.68
N SER A 226 -5.55 8.00 9.80
CA SER A 226 -5.31 9.13 8.90
C SER A 226 -5.40 10.47 9.62
N ARG A 227 -4.68 11.47 9.08
CA ARG A 227 -4.82 12.89 9.36
C ARG A 227 -4.88 13.65 8.05
N ARG A 228 -5.78 14.61 7.95
CA ARG A 228 -5.86 15.56 6.81
C ARG A 228 -5.10 16.84 7.09
#